data_1370b0f3db126e63f2d975ae576e45f9
#
_entry.id   1370b0f3db126e63f2d975ae576e45f9
#
_cell.length_a   1.000
_cell.length_b   1.000
_cell.length_c   1.000
_cell.angle_alpha   90.00
_cell.angle_beta   90.00
_cell.angle_gamma   90.00
#
_symmetry.space_group_name_H-M   'P 1'
#
loop_
_entity.id
_entity.type
_entity.pdbx_description
1 polymer ?
#
loop_
_entity_poly.entity_id
_entity_poly.type
_entity_poly.pdbx_seq_one_letter_code
_entity_poly.pdbx_strand_id
1 'polypeptide(L)'
;MKQIKKEKGFSYAQIAERSGVPLGTVQKIFGGSTESPRYTTLQTLEEFFLSESEAETIQNLVCEGLPYQAFSEKKQGEYTIEDYYALPDDQRVELIDGVIYDMSSPTFVHQDILSDIFAQIIQYIRSKKGNCKPLMSALDVRVDCTDRTMVQPDIMIICEKNKDKIRRWGIMGAPDFILEVLSPSTRKKDMTIKLGKYSESNVREYWILDPDKRKLIVYDLEHEEIPVVYDLRGKAPVNIFNGELEIDLDAINELILDYPEDGMD
;
A
#
# COMPACT_ATOMS: atom_id res chain seq x y z
N MET A 1 -7.00 -6.83 -23.97
CA MET A 1 -5.97 -6.90 -25.03
C MET A 1 -6.31 -7.86 -26.18
N LYS A 2 -6.45 -9.19 -25.99
CA LYS A 2 -6.72 -10.14 -27.12
C LYS A 2 -8.01 -9.84 -27.87
N GLN A 3 -9.07 -9.46 -27.16
CA GLN A 3 -10.37 -9.10 -27.73
C GLN A 3 -10.28 -7.80 -28.53
N ILE A 4 -9.68 -6.74 -27.95
CA ILE A 4 -9.48 -5.43 -28.60
C ILE A 4 -8.61 -5.57 -29.85
N LYS A 5 -7.52 -6.38 -29.78
CA LYS A 5 -6.69 -6.70 -30.94
C LYS A 5 -7.53 -7.28 -32.09
N LYS A 6 -8.45 -8.21 -31.77
CA LYS A 6 -9.31 -8.87 -32.77
C LYS A 6 -10.33 -7.90 -33.36
N GLU A 7 -10.95 -7.06 -32.51
CA GLU A 7 -11.96 -6.07 -32.90
C GLU A 7 -11.35 -4.98 -33.82
N LYS A 8 -10.16 -4.49 -33.46
CA LYS A 8 -9.46 -3.44 -34.22
C LYS A 8 -8.56 -3.93 -35.33
N GLY A 9 -8.42 -5.23 -35.50
CA GLY A 9 -7.66 -5.84 -36.60
C GLY A 9 -6.15 -5.61 -36.56
N PHE A 10 -5.58 -5.24 -35.39
CA PHE A 10 -4.15 -4.98 -35.26
C PHE A 10 -3.29 -6.21 -35.58
N SER A 11 -2.32 -6.04 -36.49
CA SER A 11 -1.25 -7.01 -36.68
C SER A 11 -0.23 -6.94 -35.52
N TYR A 12 0.53 -8.02 -35.31
CA TYR A 12 1.60 -8.02 -34.32
C TYR A 12 2.69 -6.98 -34.60
N ALA A 13 2.93 -6.69 -35.89
CA ALA A 13 3.90 -5.66 -36.29
C ALA A 13 3.42 -4.24 -35.87
N GLN A 14 2.15 -3.92 -36.09
CA GLN A 14 1.56 -2.63 -35.71
C GLN A 14 1.55 -2.46 -34.19
N ILE A 15 1.22 -3.52 -33.41
CA ILE A 15 1.28 -3.47 -31.96
C ILE A 15 2.73 -3.21 -31.52
N ALA A 16 3.72 -3.90 -32.09
CA ALA A 16 5.11 -3.72 -31.73
C ALA A 16 5.62 -2.31 -32.03
N GLU A 17 5.32 -1.80 -33.23
CA GLU A 17 5.74 -0.46 -33.68
C GLU A 17 5.15 0.64 -32.78
N ARG A 18 3.86 0.55 -32.44
CA ARG A 18 3.14 1.60 -31.73
C ARG A 18 3.30 1.53 -30.21
N SER A 19 3.45 0.33 -29.64
CA SER A 19 3.69 0.16 -28.20
C SER A 19 5.17 0.24 -27.81
N GLY A 20 6.11 0.16 -28.78
CA GLY A 20 7.54 0.06 -28.49
C GLY A 20 7.99 -1.32 -27.97
N VAL A 21 7.08 -2.28 -27.84
CA VAL A 21 7.41 -3.64 -27.39
C VAL A 21 7.97 -4.46 -28.56
N PRO A 22 9.14 -5.13 -28.43
CA PRO A 22 9.74 -5.90 -29.50
C PRO A 22 8.78 -6.92 -30.13
N LEU A 23 8.74 -7.01 -31.47
CA LEU A 23 7.83 -7.87 -32.22
C LEU A 23 7.84 -9.33 -31.73
N GLY A 24 9.02 -9.89 -31.46
CA GLY A 24 9.14 -11.26 -30.97
C GLY A 24 8.50 -11.46 -29.60
N THR A 25 8.47 -10.40 -28.76
CA THR A 25 7.78 -10.42 -27.45
C THR A 25 6.27 -10.34 -27.63
N VAL A 26 5.78 -9.47 -28.52
CA VAL A 26 4.36 -9.37 -28.87
C VAL A 26 3.85 -10.71 -29.41
N GLN A 27 4.58 -11.34 -30.33
CA GLN A 27 4.22 -12.64 -30.89
C GLN A 27 4.13 -13.74 -29.83
N LYS A 28 5.05 -13.80 -28.89
CA LYS A 28 5.05 -14.79 -27.80
C LYS A 28 3.87 -14.59 -26.84
N ILE A 29 3.54 -13.35 -26.47
CA ILE A 29 2.44 -13.02 -25.55
C ILE A 29 1.08 -13.35 -26.21
N PHE A 30 0.83 -12.86 -27.40
CA PHE A 30 -0.46 -13.05 -28.07
C PHE A 30 -0.62 -14.43 -28.67
N GLY A 31 0.49 -15.07 -29.04
CA GLY A 31 0.54 -16.47 -29.53
C GLY A 31 0.45 -17.51 -28.42
N GLY A 32 0.51 -17.10 -27.14
CA GLY A 32 0.40 -18.02 -25.98
C GLY A 32 1.68 -18.84 -25.70
N SER A 33 2.83 -18.46 -26.29
CA SER A 33 4.11 -19.13 -26.05
C SER A 33 4.87 -18.65 -24.82
N THR A 34 4.27 -17.76 -24.03
CA THR A 34 4.84 -17.24 -22.77
C THR A 34 3.77 -17.35 -21.69
N GLU A 35 4.03 -18.16 -20.68
CA GLU A 35 3.13 -18.35 -19.53
C GLU A 35 3.23 -17.20 -18.51
N SER A 36 4.38 -16.55 -18.43
CA SER A 36 4.63 -15.43 -17.50
C SER A 36 5.37 -14.27 -18.19
N PRO A 37 4.65 -13.37 -18.88
CA PRO A 37 5.25 -12.16 -19.42
C PRO A 37 5.71 -11.23 -18.29
N ARG A 38 6.77 -10.45 -18.51
CA ARG A 38 7.20 -9.41 -17.55
C ARG A 38 6.09 -8.39 -17.34
N TYR A 39 5.83 -8.03 -16.09
CA TYR A 39 4.79 -7.07 -15.71
C TYR A 39 4.90 -5.74 -16.47
N THR A 40 6.10 -5.17 -16.56
CA THR A 40 6.35 -3.92 -17.31
C THR A 40 5.97 -4.02 -18.79
N THR A 41 6.17 -5.18 -19.41
CA THR A 41 5.77 -5.43 -20.81
C THR A 41 4.25 -5.52 -20.97
N LEU A 42 3.58 -6.13 -19.99
CA LEU A 42 2.10 -6.19 -19.98
C LEU A 42 1.52 -4.81 -19.79
N GLN A 43 2.06 -4.01 -18.86
CA GLN A 43 1.64 -2.64 -18.62
C GLN A 43 1.76 -1.77 -19.87
N THR A 44 2.90 -1.79 -20.55
CA THR A 44 3.09 -1.04 -21.81
C THR A 44 2.09 -1.46 -22.91
N LEU A 45 1.76 -2.76 -22.99
CA LEU A 45 0.75 -3.22 -23.93
C LEU A 45 -0.67 -2.84 -23.51
N GLU A 46 -0.97 -2.83 -22.22
CA GLU A 46 -2.26 -2.36 -21.70
C GLU A 46 -2.48 -0.88 -21.96
N GLU A 47 -1.50 -0.05 -21.67
CA GLU A 47 -1.52 1.40 -21.96
C GLU A 47 -1.77 1.66 -23.45
N PHE A 48 -1.10 0.92 -24.34
CA PHE A 48 -1.34 1.01 -25.78
C PHE A 48 -2.80 0.67 -26.14
N PHE A 49 -3.34 -0.46 -25.63
CA PHE A 49 -4.70 -0.85 -25.97
C PHE A 49 -5.78 0.03 -25.35
N LEU A 50 -5.52 0.60 -24.18
CA LEU A 50 -6.41 1.57 -23.54
C LEU A 50 -6.48 2.86 -24.35
N SER A 51 -5.34 3.44 -24.73
CA SER A 51 -5.30 4.65 -25.56
C SER A 51 -6.02 4.48 -26.91
N GLU A 52 -5.92 3.30 -27.52
CA GLU A 52 -6.62 2.98 -28.78
C GLU A 52 -8.13 2.74 -28.58
N SER A 53 -8.54 2.31 -27.42
CA SER A 53 -9.96 2.13 -27.04
C SER A 53 -10.63 3.48 -26.78
N GLU A 54 -9.94 4.39 -26.12
CA GLU A 54 -10.44 5.72 -25.76
C GLU A 54 -10.61 6.63 -26.97
N ALA A 55 -9.73 6.55 -27.96
CA ALA A 55 -9.81 7.37 -29.16
C ALA A 55 -11.11 7.16 -29.96
N GLU A 56 -11.67 5.94 -29.99
CA GLU A 56 -12.97 5.67 -30.63
C GLU A 56 -14.16 6.01 -29.72
N THR A 57 -14.01 5.83 -28.41
CA THR A 57 -15.08 6.15 -27.45
C THR A 57 -15.32 7.65 -27.41
N ILE A 58 -14.28 8.48 -27.46
CA ILE A 58 -14.37 9.94 -27.55
C ILE A 58 -15.10 10.37 -28.83
N GLN A 59 -14.81 9.72 -29.97
CA GLN A 59 -15.43 10.06 -31.25
C GLN A 59 -16.92 9.69 -31.30
N ASN A 60 -17.35 8.64 -30.59
CA ASN A 60 -18.76 8.24 -30.50
C ASN A 60 -19.56 9.03 -29.45
N LEU A 61 -18.93 9.44 -28.33
CA LEU A 61 -19.58 10.22 -27.26
C LEU A 61 -19.83 11.68 -27.63
N VAL A 62 -19.02 12.26 -28.51
CA VAL A 62 -19.25 13.61 -29.05
C VAL A 62 -20.57 13.72 -29.84
N CYS A 63 -21.09 12.57 -30.32
CA CYS A 63 -22.35 12.51 -31.04
C CYS A 63 -23.62 12.40 -30.16
N GLU A 64 -23.51 12.07 -28.85
CA GLU A 64 -24.68 11.81 -27.98
C GLU A 64 -24.89 12.77 -26.82
N GLY A 65 -24.10 13.83 -26.67
CA GLY A 65 -24.41 14.96 -25.78
C GLY A 65 -24.45 14.67 -24.27
N LEU A 66 -23.81 13.60 -23.80
CA LEU A 66 -23.67 13.34 -22.37
C LEU A 66 -22.46 14.12 -21.79
N PRO A 67 -22.55 14.69 -20.57
CA PRO A 67 -21.44 15.41 -19.97
C PRO A 67 -20.31 14.43 -19.65
N TYR A 68 -19.23 14.51 -20.42
CA TYR A 68 -17.97 13.84 -20.17
C TYR A 68 -17.38 14.39 -18.85
N GLN A 69 -17.41 13.60 -17.80
CA GLN A 69 -16.49 13.82 -16.68
C GLN A 69 -15.10 13.41 -17.20
N ALA A 70 -14.34 14.42 -17.64
CA ALA A 70 -12.95 14.23 -17.99
C ALA A 70 -12.21 13.69 -16.77
N PHE A 71 -11.80 12.42 -16.79
CA PHE A 71 -10.70 11.97 -15.95
C PHE A 71 -9.52 12.86 -16.34
N SER A 72 -9.17 13.75 -15.46
CA SER A 72 -8.03 14.63 -15.60
C SER A 72 -6.82 13.75 -15.87
N GLU A 73 -6.13 13.93 -17.00
CA GLU A 73 -4.86 13.30 -17.34
C GLU A 73 -3.76 13.83 -16.40
N LYS A 74 -3.96 13.71 -15.09
CA LYS A 74 -2.95 14.07 -14.11
C LYS A 74 -1.82 13.04 -14.17
N LYS A 75 -0.59 13.52 -14.15
CA LYS A 75 0.58 12.68 -14.04
C LYS A 75 0.76 12.26 -12.59
N GLN A 76 1.42 11.11 -12.40
CA GLN A 76 1.87 10.69 -11.06
C GLN A 76 2.70 11.84 -10.44
N GLY A 77 2.37 12.17 -9.18
CA GLY A 77 2.90 13.34 -8.49
C GLY A 77 2.01 14.59 -8.53
N GLU A 78 0.88 14.58 -9.26
CA GLU A 78 -0.05 15.71 -9.37
C GLU A 78 -1.42 15.44 -8.71
N TYR A 79 -1.65 14.21 -8.23
CA TYR A 79 -2.91 13.84 -7.61
C TYR A 79 -3.10 14.49 -6.23
N THR A 80 -4.37 14.77 -5.92
CA THR A 80 -4.79 15.37 -4.65
C THR A 80 -5.75 14.43 -3.90
N ILE A 81 -6.10 14.79 -2.68
CA ILE A 81 -7.11 14.06 -1.88
C ILE A 81 -8.48 14.09 -2.56
N GLU A 82 -8.81 15.14 -3.33
CA GLU A 82 -10.05 15.19 -4.10
C GLU A 82 -10.05 14.10 -5.17
N ASP A 83 -8.92 13.90 -5.86
CA ASP A 83 -8.76 12.83 -6.84
C ASP A 83 -8.82 11.45 -6.15
N TYR A 84 -8.19 11.31 -4.97
CA TYR A 84 -8.22 10.08 -4.17
C TYR A 84 -9.66 9.67 -3.83
N TYR A 85 -10.50 10.60 -3.36
CA TYR A 85 -11.90 10.31 -3.06
C TYR A 85 -12.81 10.22 -4.29
N ALA A 86 -12.35 10.62 -5.46
CA ALA A 86 -13.06 10.44 -6.73
C ALA A 86 -12.84 9.06 -7.36
N LEU A 87 -11.89 8.27 -6.84
CA LEU A 87 -11.66 6.90 -7.30
C LEU A 87 -12.85 6.00 -6.94
N PRO A 88 -13.09 4.92 -7.72
CA PRO A 88 -14.10 3.93 -7.38
C PRO A 88 -13.88 3.31 -6.01
N ASP A 89 -14.96 3.05 -5.26
CA ASP A 89 -14.91 2.51 -3.89
C ASP A 89 -14.24 1.13 -3.78
N ASP A 90 -14.17 0.37 -4.87
CA ASP A 90 -13.52 -0.94 -4.95
C ASP A 90 -12.03 -0.85 -5.24
N GLN A 91 -11.51 0.33 -5.57
CA GLN A 91 -10.09 0.55 -5.80
C GLN A 91 -9.40 0.98 -4.50
N ARG A 92 -8.63 0.05 -3.91
CA ARG A 92 -7.83 0.36 -2.71
C ARG A 92 -6.49 0.94 -3.10
N VAL A 93 -6.24 2.18 -2.68
CA VAL A 93 -5.00 2.91 -2.98
C VAL A 93 -4.51 3.71 -1.79
N GLU A 94 -3.23 4.08 -1.81
CA GLU A 94 -2.66 5.15 -1.00
C GLU A 94 -2.21 6.28 -1.92
N LEU A 95 -2.30 7.51 -1.44
CA LEU A 95 -1.77 8.70 -2.09
C LEU A 95 -0.58 9.20 -1.27
N ILE A 96 0.61 9.30 -1.88
CA ILE A 96 1.81 9.80 -1.19
C ILE A 96 2.50 10.82 -2.10
N ASP A 97 2.56 12.07 -1.65
CA ASP A 97 3.12 13.21 -2.39
C ASP A 97 2.53 13.37 -3.81
N GLY A 98 1.24 13.09 -3.95
CA GLY A 98 0.52 13.18 -5.22
C GLY A 98 0.75 11.97 -6.15
N VAL A 99 1.36 10.90 -5.67
CA VAL A 99 1.52 9.63 -6.38
C VAL A 99 0.52 8.61 -5.83
N ILE A 100 -0.27 8.00 -6.71
CA ILE A 100 -1.20 6.93 -6.34
C ILE A 100 -0.48 5.58 -6.38
N TYR A 101 -0.61 4.82 -5.30
CA TYR A 101 -0.06 3.47 -5.13
C TYR A 101 -1.19 2.48 -4.89
N ASP A 102 -1.33 1.50 -5.76
CA ASP A 102 -2.27 0.40 -5.56
C ASP A 102 -1.92 -0.41 -4.31
N MET A 103 -2.97 -0.86 -3.61
CA MET A 103 -2.87 -1.76 -2.48
C MET A 103 -3.35 -3.16 -2.87
N SER A 104 -2.53 -4.17 -2.63
CA SER A 104 -2.94 -5.57 -2.78
C SER A 104 -3.83 -6.02 -1.63
N SER A 105 -4.61 -7.08 -1.87
CA SER A 105 -5.31 -7.76 -0.78
C SER A 105 -4.31 -8.40 0.18
N PRO A 106 -4.51 -8.27 1.49
CA PRO A 106 -3.65 -8.90 2.48
C PRO A 106 -3.79 -10.43 2.45
N THR A 107 -2.72 -11.14 2.80
CA THR A 107 -2.77 -12.59 3.00
C THR A 107 -3.37 -12.93 4.37
N PHE A 108 -3.74 -14.20 4.57
CA PHE A 108 -4.20 -14.70 5.87
C PHE A 108 -3.13 -14.47 6.95
N VAL A 109 -1.89 -14.87 6.69
CA VAL A 109 -0.74 -14.70 7.61
C VAL A 109 -0.54 -13.23 8.01
N HIS A 110 -0.63 -12.31 7.03
CA HIS A 110 -0.56 -10.88 7.31
C HIS A 110 -1.64 -10.44 8.30
N GLN A 111 -2.89 -10.86 8.10
CA GLN A 111 -4.01 -10.49 8.98
C GLN A 111 -3.91 -11.14 10.36
N ASP A 112 -3.40 -12.37 10.45
CA ASP A 112 -3.23 -13.08 11.71
C ASP A 112 -2.17 -12.41 12.59
N ILE A 113 -1.02 -12.04 12.00
CA ILE A 113 0.03 -11.25 12.66
C ILE A 113 -0.54 -9.92 13.19
N LEU A 114 -1.29 -9.18 12.36
CA LEU A 114 -1.89 -7.92 12.78
C LEU A 114 -2.86 -8.10 13.94
N SER A 115 -3.68 -9.15 13.90
CA SER A 115 -4.67 -9.45 14.93
C SER A 115 -4.02 -9.73 16.28
N ASP A 116 -2.93 -10.50 16.30
CA ASP A 116 -2.22 -10.83 17.53
C ASP A 116 -1.51 -9.60 18.12
N ILE A 117 -0.73 -8.87 17.33
CA ILE A 117 -0.06 -7.65 17.79
C ILE A 117 -1.09 -6.63 18.31
N PHE A 118 -2.19 -6.46 17.60
CA PHE A 118 -3.26 -5.55 18.03
C PHE A 118 -3.91 -5.97 19.34
N ALA A 119 -4.10 -7.28 19.56
CA ALA A 119 -4.62 -7.82 20.81
C ALA A 119 -3.67 -7.53 21.99
N GLN A 120 -2.37 -7.72 21.80
CA GLN A 120 -1.36 -7.41 22.82
C GLN A 120 -1.37 -5.92 23.19
N ILE A 121 -1.45 -5.02 22.19
CA ILE A 121 -1.53 -3.56 22.41
C ILE A 121 -2.81 -3.18 23.18
N ILE A 122 -3.97 -3.71 22.76
CA ILE A 122 -5.26 -3.44 23.44
C ILE A 122 -5.22 -3.95 24.88
N GLN A 123 -4.73 -5.16 25.11
CA GLN A 123 -4.65 -5.74 26.44
C GLN A 123 -3.80 -4.87 27.39
N TYR A 124 -2.62 -4.43 26.91
CA TYR A 124 -1.77 -3.51 27.68
C TYR A 124 -2.49 -2.21 28.03
N ILE A 125 -3.02 -1.49 27.02
CA ILE A 125 -3.69 -0.19 27.22
C ILE A 125 -4.86 -0.33 28.21
N ARG A 126 -5.65 -1.40 28.11
CA ARG A 126 -6.76 -1.66 29.03
C ARG A 126 -6.28 -1.98 30.45
N SER A 127 -5.21 -2.78 30.60
CA SER A 127 -4.65 -3.13 31.92
C SER A 127 -4.13 -1.91 32.66
N LYS A 128 -3.54 -0.95 31.96
CA LYS A 128 -3.03 0.30 32.50
C LYS A 128 -4.11 1.38 32.62
N LYS A 129 -5.36 1.11 32.22
CA LYS A 129 -6.44 2.11 32.09
C LYS A 129 -6.01 3.32 31.26
N GLY A 130 -5.16 3.05 30.25
CA GLY A 130 -4.61 4.07 29.38
C GLY A 130 -5.64 4.65 28.41
N ASN A 131 -5.39 5.86 27.94
CA ASN A 131 -6.29 6.60 27.06
C ASN A 131 -5.85 6.61 25.59
N CYS A 132 -4.75 5.94 25.23
CA CYS A 132 -4.34 5.80 23.84
C CYS A 132 -5.38 5.01 23.04
N LYS A 133 -5.51 5.32 21.75
CA LYS A 133 -6.42 4.67 20.80
C LYS A 133 -5.63 3.88 19.80
N PRO A 134 -5.53 2.54 19.93
CA PRO A 134 -5.02 1.69 18.89
C PRO A 134 -6.10 1.51 17.81
N LEU A 135 -5.69 1.54 16.55
CA LEU A 135 -6.53 1.46 15.36
C LEU A 135 -5.84 0.55 14.33
N MET A 136 -6.64 -0.16 13.53
CA MET A 136 -6.17 -0.99 12.41
C MET A 136 -6.63 -0.41 11.07
N SER A 137 -5.94 -0.78 9.98
CA SER A 137 -6.42 -0.52 8.61
C SER A 137 -7.80 -1.18 8.36
N ALA A 138 -8.70 -0.69 7.46
CA ALA A 138 -8.41 0.41 6.55
C ALA A 138 -8.96 1.73 7.12
N LEU A 139 -8.10 2.58 7.57
CA LEU A 139 -8.46 3.90 8.07
C LEU A 139 -7.54 4.95 7.44
N ASP A 140 -8.14 5.98 6.86
CA ASP A 140 -7.44 7.06 6.19
C ASP A 140 -6.66 7.95 7.18
N VAL A 141 -5.41 8.23 6.84
CA VAL A 141 -4.51 9.09 7.62
C VAL A 141 -3.86 10.12 6.71
N ARG A 142 -4.20 11.40 6.91
CA ARG A 142 -3.49 12.54 6.31
C ARG A 142 -2.26 12.87 7.16
N VAL A 143 -1.23 12.05 7.05
CA VAL A 143 -0.11 12.02 7.99
C VAL A 143 0.66 13.35 8.09
N ASP A 144 0.82 14.05 6.98
CA ASP A 144 1.52 15.35 6.86
C ASP A 144 0.57 16.56 6.76
N CYS A 145 -0.74 16.34 6.89
CA CYS A 145 -1.79 17.35 6.77
C CYS A 145 -1.88 18.04 5.39
N THR A 146 -1.16 17.57 4.37
CA THR A 146 -1.26 18.12 3.01
C THR A 146 -2.49 17.57 2.29
N ASP A 147 -2.80 18.12 1.12
CA ASP A 147 -3.84 17.59 0.23
C ASP A 147 -3.31 16.56 -0.78
N ARG A 148 -2.07 16.08 -0.56
CA ARG A 148 -1.34 15.20 -1.49
C ARG A 148 -0.90 13.89 -0.87
N THR A 149 -1.28 13.65 0.41
CA THR A 149 -0.88 12.43 1.13
C THR A 149 -2.06 11.88 1.92
N MET A 150 -2.42 10.64 1.63
CA MET A 150 -3.38 9.81 2.35
C MET A 150 -2.83 8.39 2.40
N VAL A 151 -2.54 7.90 3.59
CA VAL A 151 -2.02 6.55 3.83
C VAL A 151 -2.97 5.74 4.69
N GLN A 152 -2.87 4.42 4.64
CA GLN A 152 -3.66 3.48 5.44
C GLN A 152 -2.73 2.52 6.18
N PRO A 153 -2.09 2.94 7.28
CA PRO A 153 -1.19 2.08 8.05
C PRO A 153 -1.89 0.85 8.59
N ASP A 154 -1.18 -0.28 8.65
CA ASP A 154 -1.73 -1.54 9.14
C ASP A 154 -2.18 -1.45 10.60
N ILE A 155 -1.33 -0.96 11.50
CA ILE A 155 -1.67 -0.63 12.89
C ILE A 155 -1.14 0.76 13.20
N MET A 156 -1.92 1.55 13.92
CA MET A 156 -1.50 2.84 14.45
C MET A 156 -1.99 3.07 15.88
N ILE A 157 -1.31 3.93 16.62
CA ILE A 157 -1.74 4.35 17.95
C ILE A 157 -1.76 5.86 18.02
N ILE A 158 -2.88 6.43 18.50
CA ILE A 158 -3.04 7.84 18.81
C ILE A 158 -3.07 7.99 20.33
N CYS A 159 -2.06 8.64 20.91
CA CYS A 159 -2.00 8.89 22.33
C CYS A 159 -2.84 10.10 22.75
N GLU A 160 -3.10 10.22 24.06
CA GLU A 160 -4.01 11.25 24.65
C GLU A 160 -3.70 12.66 24.14
N LYS A 161 -2.42 13.03 24.10
CA LYS A 161 -1.96 14.36 23.65
C LYS A 161 -2.28 14.69 22.19
N ASN A 162 -2.58 13.68 21.40
CA ASN A 162 -2.84 13.77 19.95
C ASN A 162 -4.28 13.42 19.57
N LYS A 163 -5.19 13.29 20.52
CA LYS A 163 -6.61 12.94 20.26
C LYS A 163 -7.35 13.95 19.40
N ASP A 164 -6.92 15.18 19.42
CA ASP A 164 -7.45 16.25 18.56
C ASP A 164 -7.21 16.01 17.07
N LYS A 165 -6.33 15.08 16.72
CA LYS A 165 -6.11 14.61 15.32
C LYS A 165 -7.22 13.68 14.81
N ILE A 166 -8.01 13.07 15.71
CA ILE A 166 -9.07 12.13 15.33
C ILE A 166 -10.24 12.89 14.70
N ARG A 167 -10.68 12.45 13.52
CA ARG A 167 -11.84 12.97 12.79
C ARG A 167 -12.85 11.85 12.56
N ARG A 168 -14.07 12.19 12.14
CA ARG A 168 -15.10 11.17 11.82
C ARG A 168 -14.73 10.30 10.61
N TRP A 169 -13.93 10.83 9.69
CA TRP A 169 -13.51 10.14 8.47
C TRP A 169 -12.16 9.42 8.62
N GLY A 170 -11.31 9.78 9.59
CA GLY A 170 -9.97 9.24 9.74
C GLY A 170 -9.11 10.06 10.68
N ILE A 171 -7.83 10.17 10.38
CA ILE A 171 -6.84 10.88 11.19
C ILE A 171 -6.25 12.05 10.41
N MET A 172 -6.18 13.22 11.04
CA MET A 172 -5.58 14.45 10.49
C MET A 172 -4.29 14.79 11.23
N GLY A 173 -3.17 14.30 10.73
CA GLY A 173 -1.83 14.42 11.31
C GLY A 173 -1.21 13.07 11.68
N ALA A 174 0.05 13.09 12.08
CA ALA A 174 0.82 11.88 12.37
C ALA A 174 0.30 11.15 13.61
N PRO A 175 0.09 9.82 13.55
CA PRO A 175 -0.03 8.96 14.72
C PRO A 175 1.22 8.98 15.61
N ASP A 176 1.10 8.55 16.88
CA ASP A 176 2.26 8.40 17.76
C ASP A 176 3.08 7.16 17.39
N PHE A 177 2.43 6.10 16.96
CA PHE A 177 3.03 4.83 16.56
C PHE A 177 2.39 4.32 15.28
N ILE A 178 3.20 3.74 14.41
CA ILE A 178 2.76 3.04 13.20
C ILE A 178 3.50 1.69 13.10
N LEU A 179 2.78 0.65 12.69
CA LEU A 179 3.35 -0.63 12.30
C LEU A 179 2.84 -1.00 10.91
N GLU A 180 3.75 -1.47 10.06
CA GLU A 180 3.46 -2.04 8.74
C GLU A 180 4.01 -3.47 8.68
N VAL A 181 3.20 -4.40 8.21
CA VAL A 181 3.63 -5.77 7.92
C VAL A 181 3.91 -5.88 6.43
N LEU A 182 5.14 -6.20 6.09
CA LEU A 182 5.58 -6.22 4.69
C LEU A 182 4.91 -7.33 3.89
N SER A 183 4.54 -6.97 2.68
CA SER A 183 4.24 -7.91 1.60
C SER A 183 5.26 -7.75 0.47
N PRO A 184 5.40 -8.72 -0.45
CA PRO A 184 6.30 -8.56 -1.61
C PRO A 184 6.03 -7.30 -2.43
N SER A 185 4.75 -6.89 -2.54
CA SER A 185 4.33 -5.72 -3.33
C SER A 185 4.58 -4.38 -2.62
N THR A 186 4.51 -4.33 -1.28
CA THR A 186 4.62 -3.08 -0.50
C THR A 186 6.02 -2.84 0.03
N ARG A 187 6.86 -3.86 0.14
CA ARG A 187 8.20 -3.84 0.78
C ARG A 187 9.02 -2.58 0.46
N LYS A 188 9.19 -2.26 -0.81
CA LYS A 188 10.00 -1.09 -1.20
C LYS A 188 9.36 0.22 -0.75
N LYS A 189 8.04 0.35 -0.89
CA LYS A 189 7.28 1.53 -0.49
C LYS A 189 7.40 1.78 1.01
N ASP A 190 7.14 0.73 1.83
CA ASP A 190 7.14 0.84 3.29
C ASP A 190 8.53 1.10 3.86
N MET A 191 9.57 0.43 3.31
CA MET A 191 10.96 0.60 3.77
C MET A 191 11.64 1.90 3.33
N THR A 192 11.08 2.63 2.36
CA THR A 192 11.71 3.86 1.83
C THR A 192 10.76 5.05 1.84
N ILE A 193 9.70 5.02 1.02
CA ILE A 193 8.82 6.17 0.82
C ILE A 193 8.03 6.47 2.11
N LYS A 194 7.38 5.47 2.70
CA LYS A 194 6.62 5.64 3.96
C LYS A 194 7.54 5.97 5.14
N LEU A 195 8.71 5.32 5.23
CA LEU A 195 9.69 5.64 6.27
C LEU A 195 10.08 7.13 6.24
N GLY A 196 10.41 7.66 5.06
CA GLY A 196 10.72 9.09 4.89
C GLY A 196 9.52 9.96 5.28
N LYS A 197 8.32 9.63 4.77
CA LYS A 197 7.10 10.38 5.04
C LYS A 197 6.73 10.38 6.54
N TYR A 198 6.85 9.24 7.23
CA TYR A 198 6.54 9.13 8.65
C TYR A 198 7.55 9.90 9.52
N SER A 199 8.83 9.83 9.16
CA SER A 199 9.88 10.62 9.81
C SER A 199 9.64 12.13 9.68
N GLU A 200 9.39 12.62 8.47
CA GLU A 200 9.13 14.04 8.20
C GLU A 200 7.86 14.56 8.87
N SER A 201 6.87 13.68 9.08
CA SER A 201 5.57 14.04 9.67
C SER A 201 5.52 13.98 11.20
N ASN A 202 6.62 13.66 11.87
CA ASN A 202 6.73 13.50 13.32
C ASN A 202 5.92 12.31 13.89
N VAL A 203 5.88 11.19 13.17
CA VAL A 203 5.56 9.90 13.79
C VAL A 203 6.67 9.60 14.79
N ARG A 204 6.32 9.20 16.02
CA ARG A 204 7.32 9.02 17.10
C ARG A 204 8.04 7.69 16.98
N GLU A 205 7.32 6.64 16.58
CA GLU A 205 7.86 5.28 16.47
C GLU A 205 7.25 4.57 15.25
N TYR A 206 8.12 3.95 14.45
CA TYR A 206 7.70 3.22 13.25
C TYR A 206 8.29 1.81 13.25
N TRP A 207 7.44 0.83 13.13
CA TRP A 207 7.79 -0.59 13.08
C TRP A 207 7.53 -1.18 11.70
N ILE A 208 8.50 -1.95 11.21
CA ILE A 208 8.38 -2.74 9.99
C ILE A 208 8.57 -4.20 10.34
N LEU A 209 7.53 -5.02 10.21
CA LEU A 209 7.61 -6.45 10.39
C LEU A 209 7.75 -7.13 9.02
N ASP A 210 8.78 -7.93 8.85
CA ASP A 210 9.09 -8.70 7.65
C ASP A 210 8.83 -10.20 7.92
N PRO A 211 7.65 -10.75 7.53
CA PRO A 211 7.33 -12.15 7.78
C PRO A 211 8.29 -13.11 7.05
N ASP A 212 8.66 -12.80 5.80
CA ASP A 212 9.52 -13.66 4.97
C ASP A 212 10.91 -13.81 5.58
N LYS A 213 11.47 -12.70 6.10
CA LYS A 213 12.80 -12.68 6.74
C LYS A 213 12.75 -12.98 8.24
N ARG A 214 11.55 -13.06 8.82
CA ARG A 214 11.32 -13.17 10.25
C ARG A 214 12.11 -12.15 11.06
N LYS A 215 11.93 -10.87 10.70
CA LYS A 215 12.58 -9.72 11.30
C LYS A 215 11.57 -8.64 11.65
N LEU A 216 11.82 -7.96 12.75
CA LEU A 216 11.16 -6.72 13.10
C LEU A 216 12.21 -5.61 13.11
N ILE A 217 11.93 -4.51 12.40
CA ILE A 217 12.78 -3.31 12.38
C ILE A 217 12.02 -2.22 13.13
N VAL A 218 12.64 -1.67 14.16
CA VAL A 218 12.08 -0.63 15.03
C VAL A 218 12.84 0.67 14.79
N TYR A 219 12.14 1.69 14.36
CA TYR A 219 12.64 3.06 14.20
C TYR A 219 12.08 3.92 15.35
N ASP A 220 12.94 4.38 16.25
CA ASP A 220 12.62 5.46 17.19
C ASP A 220 12.87 6.79 16.49
N LEU A 221 11.82 7.34 15.86
CA LEU A 221 11.90 8.57 15.08
C LEU A 221 11.85 9.83 15.99
N GLU A 222 11.35 9.70 17.21
CA GLU A 222 11.30 10.81 18.18
C GLU A 222 12.71 11.17 18.68
N HIS A 223 13.57 10.18 18.86
CA HIS A 223 14.92 10.37 19.37
C HIS A 223 16.00 10.26 18.29
N GLU A 224 15.60 10.05 17.03
CA GLU A 224 16.50 9.89 15.86
C GLU A 224 17.57 8.80 16.10
N GLU A 225 17.21 7.74 16.79
CA GLU A 225 18.12 6.64 17.11
C GLU A 225 18.36 5.72 15.92
N ILE A 226 19.49 4.99 15.96
CA ILE A 226 19.79 3.95 14.97
C ILE A 226 18.70 2.86 15.08
N PRO A 227 18.09 2.43 13.97
CA PRO A 227 17.05 1.43 14.02
C PRO A 227 17.55 0.10 14.62
N VAL A 228 16.74 -0.50 15.47
CA VAL A 228 17.01 -1.78 16.07
C VAL A 228 16.34 -2.89 15.28
N VAL A 229 17.08 -3.94 14.96
CA VAL A 229 16.56 -5.11 14.24
C VAL A 229 16.48 -6.30 15.20
N TYR A 230 15.28 -6.79 15.39
CA TYR A 230 15.01 -8.00 16.17
C TYR A 230 14.82 -9.20 15.24
N ASP A 231 15.35 -10.37 15.64
CA ASP A 231 14.80 -11.64 15.20
C ASP A 231 13.40 -11.80 15.80
N LEU A 232 12.50 -12.56 15.17
CA LEU A 232 11.21 -12.88 15.79
C LEU A 232 11.40 -13.89 16.92
N ARG A 233 12.06 -13.44 18.00
CA ARG A 233 12.34 -14.19 19.23
C ARG A 233 12.32 -13.24 20.42
N GLY A 234 11.79 -13.75 21.54
CA GLY A 234 11.69 -12.97 22.78
C GLY A 234 10.68 -11.84 22.64
N LYS A 235 11.05 -10.66 23.10
CA LYS A 235 10.12 -9.52 23.15
C LYS A 235 10.76 -8.25 22.62
N ALA A 236 9.93 -7.40 22.01
CA ALA A 236 10.32 -6.06 21.54
C ALA A 236 9.59 -4.97 22.34
N PRO A 237 10.33 -4.04 22.99
CA PRO A 237 9.72 -2.95 23.73
C PRO A 237 9.13 -1.90 22.80
N VAL A 238 7.95 -1.36 23.15
CA VAL A 238 7.30 -0.26 22.44
C VAL A 238 7.71 1.06 23.11
N ASN A 239 8.49 1.88 22.40
CA ASN A 239 9.16 3.06 22.98
C ASN A 239 8.18 4.17 23.37
N ILE A 240 7.07 4.37 22.62
CA ILE A 240 6.04 5.37 23.00
C ILE A 240 5.41 5.09 24.37
N PHE A 241 5.59 3.88 24.91
CA PHE A 241 5.20 3.47 26.27
C PHE A 241 6.40 3.30 27.20
N ASN A 242 7.56 3.87 26.89
CA ASN A 242 8.81 3.76 27.64
C ASN A 242 9.25 2.29 27.88
N GLY A 243 8.93 1.41 26.95
CA GLY A 243 9.24 -0.02 27.05
C GLY A 243 8.36 -0.82 28.03
N GLU A 244 7.34 -0.21 28.64
CA GLU A 244 6.43 -0.94 29.54
C GLU A 244 5.50 -1.92 28.80
N LEU A 245 5.22 -1.68 27.53
CA LEU A 245 4.62 -2.65 26.61
C LEU A 245 5.75 -3.33 25.86
N GLU A 246 5.76 -4.65 25.93
CA GLU A 246 6.63 -5.49 25.11
C GLU A 246 5.75 -6.40 24.24
N ILE A 247 6.00 -6.42 22.94
CA ILE A 247 5.33 -7.34 22.01
C ILE A 247 6.06 -8.68 22.00
N ASP A 248 5.32 -9.77 22.20
CA ASP A 248 5.81 -11.13 22.17
C ASP A 248 6.12 -11.58 20.74
N LEU A 249 7.41 -11.63 20.40
CA LEU A 249 7.87 -12.01 19.06
C LEU A 249 7.91 -13.55 18.88
N ASP A 250 8.01 -14.32 19.94
CA ASP A 250 7.92 -15.78 19.85
C ASP A 250 6.52 -16.19 19.36
N ALA A 251 5.47 -15.59 19.92
CA ALA A 251 4.10 -15.82 19.47
C ALA A 251 3.91 -15.48 17.97
N ILE A 252 4.44 -14.34 17.53
CA ILE A 252 4.38 -13.95 16.11
C ILE A 252 5.13 -14.95 15.21
N ASN A 253 6.29 -15.42 15.65
CA ASN A 253 7.06 -16.40 14.90
C ASN A 253 6.33 -17.75 14.79
N GLU A 254 5.65 -18.19 15.85
CA GLU A 254 4.81 -19.40 15.83
C GLU A 254 3.69 -19.28 14.79
N LEU A 255 2.95 -18.15 14.75
CA LEU A 255 1.92 -17.89 13.75
C LEU A 255 2.45 -18.03 12.32
N ILE A 256 3.64 -17.50 12.03
CA ILE A 256 4.23 -17.59 10.69
C ILE A 256 4.59 -19.06 10.35
N LEU A 257 5.05 -19.83 11.33
CA LEU A 257 5.46 -21.23 11.12
C LEU A 257 4.26 -22.18 10.93
N ASP A 258 3.10 -21.84 11.50
CA ASP A 258 1.88 -22.65 11.37
C ASP A 258 1.32 -22.63 9.93
N TYR A 259 1.71 -21.63 9.12
CA TYR A 259 1.31 -21.49 7.73
C TYR A 259 2.54 -21.54 6.81
N PRO A 260 3.08 -22.73 6.51
CA PRO A 260 4.20 -22.86 5.58
C PRO A 260 3.80 -22.31 4.21
N GLU A 261 4.80 -21.81 3.48
CA GLU A 261 4.58 -21.32 2.12
C GLU A 261 3.85 -22.41 1.31
N ASP A 262 2.61 -22.12 0.92
CA ASP A 262 1.90 -22.95 -0.04
C ASP A 262 2.71 -22.90 -1.33
N GLY A 263 3.33 -24.04 -1.68
CA GLY A 263 3.84 -24.19 -3.02
C GLY A 263 2.65 -23.98 -3.94
N MET A 264 2.69 -22.92 -4.76
CA MET A 264 1.75 -22.78 -5.85
C MET A 264 2.00 -23.95 -6.82
N ASP A 265 1.21 -25.02 -6.63
CA ASP A 265 1.10 -26.12 -7.58
C ASP A 265 0.43 -25.67 -8.88
#